data_d48bd23d34cd4fb949e94363c2bebce1
#
_entry.id   d48bd23d34cd4fb949e94363c2bebce1
#
_cell.length_a   1.000
_cell.length_b   1.000
_cell.length_c   1.000
_cell.angle_alpha   90.00
_cell.angle_beta   90.00
_cell.angle_gamma   90.00
#
_symmetry.space_group_name_H-M   'P 1'
#
loop_
_entity.id
_entity.type
_entity.pdbx_description
1 polymer ?
#
loop_
_entity_poly.entity_id
_entity_poly.type
_entity_poly.pdbx_seq_one_letter_code
_entity_poly.pdbx_strand_id
1 'polypeptide(L)'
;MAEMSKTEIARFIRQGTFTGKLATVKKDGGSHVVPIWFVLDNENSKGRSRIGNIVFTTYSVSAKAKNIGRNNRVSICIDDQIPPFSFVTIFGTAEIHTYKQKEVLKWAKRIAKRYMGKDEAEAYGKRNSGEGEVLVKIRPIKIIAEKDIASWD
;
A
#
# COMPACT_ATOMS: atom_id res chain seq x y z
N MET A 1 14.83 16.51 -12.39
CA MET A 1 14.55 15.25 -11.67
C MET A 1 15.48 15.13 -10.48
N ALA A 2 14.94 14.80 -9.32
CA ALA A 2 15.73 14.70 -8.09
C ALA A 2 15.26 13.55 -7.23
N GLU A 3 16.15 13.01 -6.41
CA GLU A 3 15.79 11.99 -5.41
C GLU A 3 15.04 12.64 -4.24
N MET A 4 14.12 11.88 -3.65
CA MET A 4 13.41 12.30 -2.45
C MET A 4 14.20 11.94 -1.19
N SER A 5 14.21 12.83 -0.20
CA SER A 5 14.64 12.49 1.14
C SER A 5 13.65 11.53 1.81
N LYS A 6 14.07 10.90 2.91
CA LYS A 6 13.19 10.00 3.69
C LYS A 6 11.92 10.71 4.18
N THR A 7 12.04 11.95 4.62
CA THR A 7 10.90 12.76 5.05
C THR A 7 9.95 13.06 3.89
N GLU A 8 10.50 13.39 2.73
CA GLU A 8 9.72 13.63 1.52
C GLU A 8 8.98 12.37 1.07
N ILE A 9 9.61 11.20 1.14
CA ILE A 9 8.99 9.92 0.80
C ILE A 9 7.75 9.66 1.67
N ALA A 10 7.89 9.78 2.98
CA ALA A 10 6.78 9.56 3.91
C ALA A 10 5.62 10.53 3.67
N ARG A 11 5.94 11.80 3.45
CA ARG A 11 4.95 12.84 3.14
C ARG A 11 4.24 12.55 1.81
N PHE A 12 4.98 12.19 0.79
CA PHE A 12 4.44 11.89 -0.54
C PHE A 12 3.48 10.71 -0.50
N ILE A 13 3.86 9.61 0.13
CA ILE A 13 3.04 8.39 0.20
C ILE A 13 1.72 8.65 0.93
N ARG A 14 1.72 9.51 1.94
CA ARG A 14 0.52 9.85 2.71
C ARG A 14 -0.37 10.89 2.05
N GLN A 15 0.13 11.54 1.01
CA GLN A 15 -0.56 12.66 0.37
C GLN A 15 -1.85 12.22 -0.30
N GLY A 16 -2.95 12.93 0.01
CA GLY A 16 -4.22 12.76 -0.67
C GLY A 16 -4.70 11.32 -0.74
N THR A 17 -5.20 10.96 -1.90
CA THR A 17 -5.80 9.65 -2.19
C THR A 17 -5.00 8.85 -3.22
N PHE A 18 -3.70 9.03 -3.28
CA PHE A 18 -2.85 8.25 -4.18
C PHE A 18 -3.04 6.76 -3.92
N THR A 19 -3.38 6.02 -4.97
CA THR A 19 -3.44 4.55 -4.88
C THR A 19 -2.06 3.95 -5.05
N GLY A 20 -1.86 2.78 -4.48
CA GLY A 20 -0.66 1.99 -4.71
C GLY A 20 -0.92 0.98 -5.82
N LYS A 21 -0.07 0.95 -6.86
CA LYS A 21 -0.13 -0.06 -7.91
C LYS A 21 0.71 -1.24 -7.43
N LEU A 22 0.01 -2.26 -6.95
CA LEU A 22 0.61 -3.43 -6.32
C LEU A 22 0.88 -4.52 -7.35
N ALA A 23 2.14 -4.92 -7.45
CA ALA A 23 2.58 -6.04 -8.28
C ALA A 23 2.83 -7.27 -7.40
N THR A 24 2.22 -8.39 -7.77
CA THR A 24 2.41 -9.70 -7.16
C THR A 24 2.79 -10.72 -8.23
N VAL A 25 3.35 -11.85 -7.80
CA VAL A 25 3.84 -12.89 -8.70
C VAL A 25 2.79 -13.98 -8.87
N LYS A 26 2.35 -14.18 -10.11
CA LYS A 26 1.40 -15.23 -10.48
C LYS A 26 2.05 -16.61 -10.37
N LYS A 27 1.23 -17.65 -10.35
CA LYS A 27 1.67 -19.04 -10.29
C LYS A 27 2.64 -19.40 -11.42
N ASP A 28 2.46 -18.84 -12.61
CA ASP A 28 3.31 -19.08 -13.78
C ASP A 28 4.57 -18.19 -13.83
N GLY A 29 4.79 -17.37 -12.78
CA GLY A 29 5.90 -16.42 -12.73
C GLY A 29 5.60 -15.06 -13.37
N GLY A 30 4.44 -14.91 -13.99
CA GLY A 30 4.03 -13.62 -14.56
C GLY A 30 3.70 -12.60 -13.51
N SER A 31 3.55 -11.35 -13.94
CA SER A 31 3.22 -10.23 -13.07
C SER A 31 1.72 -9.96 -13.05
N HIS A 32 1.18 -9.68 -11.87
CA HIS A 32 -0.20 -9.22 -11.69
C HIS A 32 -0.16 -7.85 -11.03
N VAL A 33 -0.77 -6.84 -11.62
CA VAL A 33 -0.74 -5.46 -11.12
C VAL A 33 -2.16 -4.94 -10.97
N VAL A 34 -2.49 -4.44 -9.78
CA VAL A 34 -3.78 -3.82 -9.48
C VAL A 34 -3.58 -2.61 -8.57
N PRO A 35 -4.45 -1.57 -8.68
CA PRO A 35 -4.44 -0.49 -7.69
C PRO A 35 -5.03 -0.99 -6.36
N ILE A 36 -4.48 -0.48 -5.27
CA ILE A 36 -4.98 -0.73 -3.92
C ILE A 36 -5.14 0.58 -3.16
N TRP A 37 -6.06 0.58 -2.20
CA TRP A 37 -6.14 1.56 -1.14
C TRP A 37 -5.26 1.09 0.01
N PHE A 38 -4.49 1.97 0.60
CA PHE A 38 -3.58 1.62 1.67
C PHE A 38 -3.38 2.76 2.66
N VAL A 39 -2.88 2.42 3.83
CA VAL A 39 -2.35 3.37 4.81
C VAL A 39 -1.01 2.86 5.32
N LEU A 40 -0.26 3.72 5.99
CA LEU A 40 0.99 3.33 6.63
C LEU A 40 0.74 2.97 8.10
N ASP A 41 1.38 1.90 8.55
CA ASP A 41 1.47 1.54 9.95
C ASP A 41 2.82 2.02 10.49
N ASN A 42 2.80 3.09 11.26
CA ASN A 42 4.00 3.70 11.84
C ASN A 42 4.31 3.20 13.25
N GLU A 43 3.38 2.48 13.87
CA GLU A 43 3.53 2.04 15.26
C GLU A 43 4.71 1.08 15.45
N ASN A 44 5.11 0.40 14.37
CA ASN A 44 6.18 -0.57 14.35
C ASN A 44 7.34 -0.19 13.42
N SER A 45 7.53 1.09 13.13
CA SER A 45 8.58 1.56 12.22
C SER A 45 9.97 1.52 12.84
N LYS A 46 10.27 0.47 13.61
CA LYS A 46 11.61 0.22 14.13
C LYS A 46 12.41 -0.49 13.04
N GLY A 47 13.50 0.11 12.59
CA GLY A 47 14.40 -0.50 11.65
C GLY A 47 14.73 0.38 10.44
N ARG A 48 15.13 -0.25 9.34
CA ARG A 48 15.67 0.42 8.15
C ARG A 48 14.62 1.24 7.39
N SER A 49 13.35 0.90 7.53
CA SER A 49 12.27 1.65 6.89
C SER A 49 11.62 2.59 7.90
N ARG A 50 11.87 3.88 7.74
CA ARG A 50 11.26 4.93 8.56
C ARG A 50 9.85 5.30 8.12
N ILE A 51 9.36 4.73 7.03
CA ILE A 51 8.00 4.97 6.56
C ILE A 51 6.96 4.05 7.19
N GLY A 52 7.41 2.97 7.86
CA GLY A 52 6.54 1.94 8.39
C GLY A 52 6.11 0.92 7.35
N ASN A 53 5.16 0.08 7.72
CA ASN A 53 4.60 -0.92 6.81
C ASN A 53 3.43 -0.35 6.01
N ILE A 54 3.24 -0.86 4.81
CA ILE A 54 2.05 -0.57 4.01
C ILE A 54 0.98 -1.57 4.39
N VAL A 55 -0.23 -1.07 4.69
CA VAL A 55 -1.34 -1.89 5.17
C VAL A 55 -2.53 -1.75 4.22
N PHE A 56 -3.08 -2.87 3.79
CA PHE A 56 -4.31 -2.92 3.01
C PHE A 56 -5.15 -4.13 3.38
N THR A 57 -6.40 -4.14 2.93
CA THR A 57 -7.31 -5.27 3.11
C THR A 57 -7.71 -5.84 1.76
N THR A 58 -7.98 -7.13 1.71
CA THR A 58 -8.43 -7.80 0.50
C THR A 58 -9.13 -9.11 0.87
N TYR A 59 -9.92 -9.67 -0.06
CA TYR A 59 -10.45 -11.00 0.12
C TYR A 59 -9.34 -12.05 0.11
N SER A 60 -9.44 -13.02 1.01
CA SER A 60 -8.49 -14.14 1.10
C SER A 60 -8.40 -14.96 -0.19
N VAL A 61 -9.45 -14.93 -1.00
CA VAL A 61 -9.52 -15.64 -2.30
C VAL A 61 -9.19 -14.74 -3.49
N SER A 62 -8.81 -13.49 -3.28
CA SER A 62 -8.39 -12.60 -4.36
C SER A 62 -7.11 -13.11 -5.03
N ALA A 63 -6.90 -12.72 -6.29
CA ALA A 63 -5.68 -13.08 -7.00
C ALA A 63 -4.43 -12.62 -6.26
N LYS A 64 -4.42 -11.37 -5.76
CA LYS A 64 -3.27 -10.85 -5.01
C LYS A 64 -3.02 -11.59 -3.70
N ALA A 65 -4.05 -11.96 -2.96
CA ALA A 65 -3.88 -12.74 -1.73
C ALA A 65 -3.32 -14.13 -2.00
N LYS A 66 -3.83 -14.82 -3.01
CA LYS A 66 -3.32 -16.13 -3.44
C LYS A 66 -1.87 -16.03 -3.92
N ASN A 67 -1.54 -15.01 -4.69
CA ASN A 67 -0.19 -14.78 -5.18
C ASN A 67 0.78 -14.54 -4.00
N ILE A 68 0.42 -13.70 -3.06
CA ILE A 68 1.22 -13.41 -1.86
C ILE A 68 1.43 -14.68 -1.02
N GLY A 69 0.41 -15.52 -0.89
CA GLY A 69 0.53 -16.79 -0.17
C GLY A 69 1.53 -17.77 -0.77
N ARG A 70 1.73 -17.73 -2.09
CA ARG A 70 2.72 -18.57 -2.79
C ARG A 70 4.09 -17.93 -2.89
N ASN A 71 4.13 -16.63 -3.10
CA ASN A 71 5.35 -15.85 -3.23
C ASN A 71 5.11 -14.48 -2.62
N ASN A 72 5.73 -14.23 -1.48
CA ASN A 72 5.50 -13.01 -0.71
C ASN A 72 6.25 -11.77 -1.22
N ARG A 73 7.03 -11.90 -2.28
CA ARG A 73 7.75 -10.76 -2.88
C ARG A 73 6.78 -9.90 -3.66
N VAL A 74 6.79 -8.60 -3.36
CA VAL A 74 5.89 -7.63 -3.98
C VAL A 74 6.63 -6.35 -4.33
N SER A 75 6.03 -5.59 -5.24
CA SER A 75 6.42 -4.20 -5.49
C SER A 75 5.17 -3.35 -5.49
N ILE A 76 5.30 -2.12 -5.03
CA ILE A 76 4.19 -1.16 -5.07
C ILE A 76 4.70 0.19 -5.54
N CYS A 77 4.01 0.77 -6.51
CA CYS A 77 4.31 2.10 -7.03
C CYS A 77 3.20 3.06 -6.69
N ILE A 78 3.57 4.17 -6.06
CA ILE A 78 2.67 5.28 -5.76
C ILE A 78 3.15 6.46 -6.61
N ASP A 79 2.28 7.02 -7.44
CA ASP A 79 2.68 8.07 -8.37
C ASP A 79 1.71 9.24 -8.36
N ASP A 80 2.26 10.43 -8.61
CA ASP A 80 1.50 11.65 -8.86
C ASP A 80 1.35 11.82 -10.37
N GLN A 81 0.11 11.86 -10.84
CA GLN A 81 -0.20 12.01 -12.26
C GLN A 81 -0.24 13.47 -12.71
N ILE A 82 0.11 14.40 -11.84
CA ILE A 82 0.16 15.83 -12.16
C ILE A 82 1.60 16.23 -12.47
N PRO A 83 1.87 16.92 -13.62
CA PRO A 83 3.21 17.42 -13.90
C PRO A 83 3.73 18.34 -12.78
N PRO A 84 5.00 18.27 -12.42
CA PRO A 84 6.11 17.60 -13.15
C PRO A 84 6.32 16.12 -12.83
N PHE A 85 5.35 15.44 -12.24
CA PHE A 85 5.33 14.01 -11.89
C PHE A 85 6.36 13.63 -10.82
N SER A 86 5.94 12.76 -9.96
CA SER A 86 6.79 12.17 -8.90
C SER A 86 6.31 10.76 -8.63
N PHE A 87 7.18 9.89 -8.17
CA PHE A 87 6.77 8.55 -7.78
C PHE A 87 7.64 7.97 -6.68
N VAL A 88 7.08 7.01 -5.99
CA VAL A 88 7.78 6.15 -5.03
C VAL A 88 7.48 4.70 -5.40
N THR A 89 8.52 3.91 -5.61
CA THR A 89 8.42 2.46 -5.78
C THR A 89 9.05 1.77 -4.59
N ILE A 90 8.30 0.87 -3.98
CA ILE A 90 8.74 0.09 -2.83
C ILE A 90 8.81 -1.36 -3.23
N PHE A 91 9.98 -1.98 -3.01
CA PHE A 91 10.19 -3.41 -3.12
C PHE A 91 10.15 -3.99 -1.72
N GLY A 92 9.37 -5.01 -1.50
CA GLY A 92 9.21 -5.55 -0.15
C GLY A 92 8.66 -6.96 -0.12
N THR A 93 8.33 -7.40 1.09
CA THR A 93 7.66 -8.67 1.35
C THR A 93 6.30 -8.39 1.98
N ALA A 94 5.30 -9.14 1.55
CA ALA A 94 3.94 -9.03 2.06
C ALA A 94 3.58 -10.24 2.92
N GLU A 95 2.84 -10.00 4.00
CA GLU A 95 2.30 -11.06 4.84
C GLU A 95 0.81 -10.87 5.01
N ILE A 96 0.07 -11.97 4.96
CA ILE A 96 -1.32 -11.99 5.40
C ILE A 96 -1.25 -12.02 6.93
N HIS A 97 -1.53 -10.86 7.54
CA HIS A 97 -1.27 -10.62 8.95
C HIS A 97 -2.33 -11.21 9.86
N THR A 98 -3.59 -11.11 9.48
CA THR A 98 -4.69 -11.62 10.29
C THR A 98 -5.96 -11.83 9.48
N TYR A 99 -6.75 -12.79 9.94
CA TYR A 99 -8.12 -13.05 9.52
C TYR A 99 -9.14 -12.61 10.58
N LYS A 100 -8.69 -12.06 11.70
CA LYS A 100 -9.58 -11.59 12.79
C LYS A 100 -10.35 -10.36 12.33
N GLN A 101 -11.66 -10.52 12.19
CA GLN A 101 -12.54 -9.49 11.64
C GLN A 101 -12.45 -8.15 12.35
N LYS A 102 -12.33 -8.16 13.68
CA LYS A 102 -12.20 -6.95 14.49
C LYS A 102 -10.94 -6.13 14.12
N GLU A 103 -9.82 -6.81 13.91
CA GLU A 103 -8.56 -6.20 13.50
C GLU A 103 -8.66 -5.67 12.07
N VAL A 104 -9.23 -6.46 11.17
CA VAL A 104 -9.46 -6.06 9.77
C VAL A 104 -10.35 -4.82 9.71
N LEU A 105 -11.43 -4.79 10.50
CA LEU A 105 -12.34 -3.64 10.57
C LEU A 105 -11.63 -2.36 11.01
N LYS A 106 -10.78 -2.44 12.03
CA LYS A 106 -10.01 -1.30 12.53
C LYS A 106 -9.20 -0.64 11.40
N TRP A 107 -8.48 -1.43 10.64
CA TRP A 107 -7.65 -0.95 9.53
C TRP A 107 -8.48 -0.53 8.32
N ALA A 108 -9.55 -1.27 8.01
CA ALA A 108 -10.45 -0.92 6.91
C ALA A 108 -11.09 0.45 7.12
N LYS A 109 -11.45 0.81 8.34
CA LYS A 109 -11.97 2.14 8.69
C LYS A 109 -10.93 3.25 8.46
N ARG A 110 -9.67 3.02 8.84
CA ARG A 110 -8.59 3.97 8.62
C ARG A 110 -8.35 4.20 7.14
N ILE A 111 -8.34 3.12 6.36
CA ILE A 111 -8.18 3.17 4.90
C ILE A 111 -9.36 3.93 4.27
N ALA A 112 -10.58 3.58 4.65
CA ALA A 112 -11.78 4.23 4.15
C ALA A 112 -11.81 5.73 4.45
N LYS A 113 -11.36 6.13 5.63
CA LYS A 113 -11.26 7.54 6.00
C LYS A 113 -10.36 8.31 5.05
N ARG A 114 -9.22 7.73 4.66
CA ARG A 114 -8.30 8.35 3.71
C ARG A 114 -8.91 8.55 2.33
N TYR A 115 -9.55 7.51 1.79
CA TYR A 115 -9.98 7.48 0.38
C TYR A 115 -11.39 8.00 0.17
N MET A 116 -12.27 7.84 1.14
CA MET A 116 -13.70 8.20 1.02
C MET A 116 -14.12 9.32 1.95
N GLY A 117 -13.26 9.73 2.87
CA GLY A 117 -13.55 10.78 3.83
C GLY A 117 -14.16 10.27 5.12
N LYS A 118 -14.16 11.15 6.12
CA LYS A 118 -14.61 10.85 7.49
C LYS A 118 -16.04 10.33 7.55
N ASP A 119 -16.96 10.93 6.78
CA ASP A 119 -18.39 10.60 6.84
C ASP A 119 -18.69 9.21 6.28
N GLU A 120 -17.87 8.73 5.34
CA GLU A 120 -18.05 7.44 4.70
C GLU A 120 -17.19 6.31 5.32
N ALA A 121 -16.32 6.66 6.26
CA ALA A 121 -15.33 5.72 6.81
C ALA A 121 -15.98 4.50 7.47
N GLU A 122 -17.08 4.69 8.20
CA GLU A 122 -17.79 3.60 8.87
C GLU A 122 -18.41 2.60 7.87
N ALA A 123 -19.13 3.10 6.87
CA ALA A 123 -19.78 2.27 5.86
C ALA A 123 -18.77 1.48 5.02
N TYR A 124 -17.76 2.16 4.49
CA TYR A 124 -16.73 1.50 3.67
C TYR A 124 -15.82 0.59 4.50
N GLY A 125 -15.56 0.96 5.76
CA GLY A 125 -14.82 0.10 6.69
C GLY A 125 -15.53 -1.23 6.92
N LYS A 126 -16.83 -1.21 7.17
CA LYS A 126 -17.65 -2.42 7.31
C LYS A 126 -17.69 -3.24 6.03
N ARG A 127 -17.88 -2.57 4.88
CA ARG A 127 -17.88 -3.23 3.57
C ARG A 127 -16.59 -3.99 3.31
N ASN A 128 -15.46 -3.42 3.68
CA ASN A 128 -14.12 -3.95 3.36
C ASN A 128 -13.50 -4.78 4.49
N SER A 129 -14.30 -5.17 5.47
CA SER A 129 -13.88 -6.00 6.61
C SER A 129 -14.82 -7.17 6.89
N GLY A 130 -15.71 -7.48 5.96
CA GLY A 130 -16.63 -8.58 6.09
C GLY A 130 -15.94 -9.94 6.09
N GLU A 131 -16.75 -11.00 6.21
CA GLU A 131 -16.25 -12.37 6.17
C GLU A 131 -15.41 -12.63 4.93
N GLY A 132 -14.24 -13.24 5.12
CA GLY A 132 -13.28 -13.52 4.05
C GLY A 132 -12.28 -12.41 3.78
N GLU A 133 -12.45 -11.21 4.35
CA GLU A 133 -11.46 -10.15 4.26
C GLU A 133 -10.27 -10.43 5.17
N VAL A 134 -9.08 -10.12 4.70
CA VAL A 134 -7.83 -10.30 5.45
C VAL A 134 -7.02 -9.01 5.44
N LEU A 135 -6.19 -8.87 6.46
CA LEU A 135 -5.25 -7.77 6.59
C LEU A 135 -3.89 -8.19 6.03
N VAL A 136 -3.35 -7.37 5.14
CA VAL A 136 -2.04 -7.60 4.54
C VAL A 136 -1.12 -6.45 4.91
N LYS A 137 0.10 -6.78 5.31
CA LYS A 137 1.15 -5.80 5.59
C LYS A 137 2.35 -6.04 4.68
N ILE A 138 2.84 -4.97 4.07
CA ILE A 138 4.06 -4.99 3.24
C ILE A 138 5.18 -4.34 4.04
N ARG A 139 6.26 -5.08 4.23
CA ARG A 139 7.48 -4.57 4.84
C ARG A 139 8.42 -4.10 3.74
N PRO A 140 8.72 -2.79 3.67
CA PRO A 140 9.66 -2.27 2.69
C PRO A 140 11.08 -2.82 2.90
N ILE A 141 11.73 -3.19 1.78
CA ILE A 141 13.13 -3.64 1.77
C ILE A 141 13.99 -2.61 1.04
N LYS A 142 13.52 -2.13 -0.11
CA LYS A 142 14.20 -1.14 -0.93
C LYS A 142 13.20 -0.13 -1.46
N ILE A 143 13.58 1.13 -1.48
CA ILE A 143 12.73 2.23 -1.97
C ILE A 143 13.49 3.01 -3.03
N ILE A 144 12.81 3.28 -4.16
CA ILE A 144 13.25 4.22 -5.19
C ILE A 144 12.22 5.33 -5.24
N ALA A 145 12.67 6.57 -5.13
CA ALA A 145 11.76 7.71 -5.08
C ALA A 145 12.36 8.91 -5.81
N GLU A 146 11.63 9.42 -6.78
CA GLU A 146 12.05 10.56 -7.59
C GLU A 146 10.93 11.59 -7.68
N LYS A 147 11.31 12.85 -7.61
CA LYS A 147 10.41 13.99 -7.75
C LYS A 147 10.78 14.86 -8.95
N ASP A 148 9.82 15.65 -9.38
CA ASP A 148 10.00 16.66 -10.42
C ASP A 148 10.61 16.07 -11.71
N ILE A 149 10.07 14.91 -12.13
CA ILE A 149 10.64 14.11 -13.23
C ILE A 149 10.67 14.89 -14.53
N ALA A 150 9.63 15.67 -14.82
CA ALA A 150 9.49 16.42 -16.06
C ALA A 150 9.95 17.89 -15.93
N SER A 151 10.67 18.24 -14.87
CA SER A 151 11.21 19.59 -14.72
C SER A 151 12.43 19.81 -15.63
N TRP A 152 12.49 21.00 -16.16
CA TRP A 152 13.68 21.50 -16.87
C TRP A 152 14.63 22.08 -15.82
N ASP A 153 15.81 21.54 -15.69
CA ASP A 153 16.86 22.08 -14.81
C ASP A 153 17.61 23.21 -15.46
#